data_340dd9adf9490395e33f6736161b8b92
#
_entry.id   340dd9adf9490395e33f6736161b8b92
#
_cell.length_a   1.000
_cell.length_b   1.000
_cell.length_c   1.000
_cell.angle_alpha   90.00
_cell.angle_beta   90.00
_cell.angle_gamma   90.00
#
_symmetry.space_group_name_H-M   'P 1'
#
loop_
_entity.id
_entity.type
_entity.pdbx_description
1 polymer ?
#
loop_
_entity_poly.entity_id
_entity_poly.type
_entity_poly.pdbx_seq_one_letter_code
_entity_poly.pdbx_strand_id
1 'polypeptide(L)'
;MTALTAAHEAVVTRVIEALAGPGARLRDDQRTAVAALVEPGSRVLVVQATGWGKSAVYWCATALHRAAGRGPTLVVSPLLSLMRDQVAAAAKAGLRAATINSSNVGDWSAIEADLAADALDVVLVSPERLANPGFGARVLQHLAGRLGLLVIDEAHA
;
A
#
# COMPACT_ATOMS: atom_id res chain seq x y z
N MET A 1 8.26 -14.28 -16.24
CA MET A 1 8.46 -13.30 -15.14
C MET A 1 8.62 -11.91 -15.75
N THR A 2 7.84 -10.96 -15.30
CA THR A 2 7.87 -9.59 -15.84
C THR A 2 9.05 -8.83 -15.24
N ALA A 3 9.88 -8.23 -16.09
CA ALA A 3 10.94 -7.33 -15.65
C ALA A 3 10.37 -5.91 -15.54
N LEU A 4 10.97 -5.10 -14.69
CA LEU A 4 10.62 -3.69 -14.58
C LEU A 4 11.10 -2.95 -15.84
N THR A 5 10.21 -2.17 -16.43
CA THR A 5 10.54 -1.34 -17.60
C THR A 5 11.30 -0.09 -17.17
N ALA A 6 11.82 0.68 -18.12
CA ALA A 6 12.48 1.95 -17.83
C ALA A 6 11.54 2.93 -17.12
N ALA A 7 10.26 2.96 -17.52
CA ALA A 7 9.25 3.79 -16.86
C ALA A 7 9.01 3.32 -15.41
N HIS A 8 8.97 2.01 -15.18
CA HIS A 8 8.87 1.46 -13.83
C HIS A 8 10.07 1.85 -12.98
N GLU A 9 11.29 1.75 -13.54
CA GLU A 9 12.51 2.10 -12.82
C GLU A 9 12.53 3.56 -12.38
N ALA A 10 12.02 4.47 -13.21
CA ALA A 10 11.94 5.88 -12.86
C ALA A 10 11.03 6.11 -11.64
N VAL A 11 9.88 5.43 -11.60
CA VAL A 11 8.96 5.50 -10.46
C VAL A 11 9.58 4.92 -9.20
N VAL A 12 10.20 3.74 -9.30
CA VAL A 12 10.86 3.06 -8.18
C VAL A 12 11.97 3.94 -7.61
N THR A 13 12.81 4.51 -8.46
CA THR A 13 13.90 5.39 -8.04
C THR A 13 13.36 6.58 -7.26
N ARG A 14 12.31 7.23 -7.77
CA ARG A 14 11.69 8.37 -7.10
C ARG A 14 11.20 8.00 -5.71
N VAL A 15 10.49 6.88 -5.59
CA VAL A 15 9.94 6.42 -4.31
C VAL A 15 11.05 6.09 -3.32
N ILE A 16 12.04 5.32 -3.74
CA ILE A 16 13.12 4.85 -2.86
C ILE A 16 14.01 6.02 -2.42
N GLU A 17 14.33 6.93 -3.31
CA GLU A 17 15.12 8.10 -2.92
C GLU A 17 14.34 9.01 -1.96
N ALA A 18 13.03 9.13 -2.12
CA ALA A 18 12.19 9.88 -1.19
C ALA A 18 12.16 9.24 0.19
N LEU A 19 12.17 7.90 0.26
CA LEU A 19 12.12 7.17 1.53
C LEU A 19 13.47 7.07 2.23
N ALA A 20 14.55 6.87 1.47
CA ALA A 20 15.85 6.49 2.04
C ALA A 20 17.01 7.42 1.65
N GLY A 21 16.74 8.46 0.85
CA GLY A 21 17.73 9.47 0.48
C GLY A 21 18.31 9.28 -0.92
N PRO A 22 19.03 10.31 -1.42
CA PRO A 22 19.60 10.27 -2.76
C PRO A 22 20.51 9.07 -2.98
N GLY A 23 20.37 8.43 -4.11
CA GLY A 23 21.16 7.27 -4.47
C GLY A 23 20.69 5.95 -3.87
N ALA A 24 19.64 5.97 -3.04
CA ALA A 24 19.09 4.74 -2.47
C ALA A 24 18.52 3.83 -3.55
N ARG A 25 18.64 2.52 -3.36
CA ARG A 25 18.18 1.51 -4.30
C ARG A 25 17.52 0.35 -3.59
N LEU A 26 16.59 -0.30 -4.28
CA LEU A 26 16.04 -1.58 -3.82
C LEU A 26 17.13 -2.65 -3.87
N ARG A 27 17.11 -3.55 -2.89
CA ARG A 27 17.90 -4.77 -2.98
C ARG A 27 17.29 -5.69 -4.04
N ASP A 28 18.06 -6.66 -4.52
CA ASP A 28 17.61 -7.56 -5.60
C ASP A 28 16.35 -8.33 -5.24
N ASP A 29 16.23 -8.81 -4.01
CA ASP A 29 15.05 -9.54 -3.55
C ASP A 29 13.81 -8.63 -3.43
N GLN A 30 14.00 -7.39 -3.01
CA GLN A 30 12.92 -6.40 -3.00
C GLN A 30 12.46 -6.08 -4.42
N ARG A 31 13.40 -5.91 -5.34
CA ARG A 31 13.11 -5.64 -6.75
C ARG A 31 12.32 -6.78 -7.38
N THR A 32 12.69 -8.02 -7.07
CA THR A 32 11.97 -9.21 -7.53
C THR A 32 10.53 -9.19 -7.06
N ALA A 33 10.29 -8.85 -5.79
CA ALA A 33 8.95 -8.76 -5.24
C ALA A 33 8.13 -7.65 -5.93
N VAL A 34 8.71 -6.48 -6.14
CA VAL A 34 8.04 -5.38 -6.83
C VAL A 34 7.66 -5.77 -8.25
N ALA A 35 8.59 -6.38 -8.99
CA ALA A 35 8.34 -6.81 -10.37
C ALA A 35 7.18 -7.80 -10.45
N ALA A 36 7.10 -8.73 -9.49
CA ALA A 36 6.00 -9.68 -9.43
C ALA A 36 4.66 -8.99 -9.13
N LEU A 37 4.66 -7.98 -8.27
CA LEU A 37 3.45 -7.27 -7.86
C LEU A 37 2.92 -6.32 -8.95
N VAL A 38 3.71 -5.94 -9.93
CA VAL A 38 3.27 -5.09 -11.03
C VAL A 38 2.30 -5.83 -11.95
N GLU A 39 2.41 -7.15 -12.04
CA GLU A 39 1.53 -7.94 -12.88
C GLU A 39 0.12 -8.00 -12.29
N PRO A 40 -0.94 -7.68 -13.07
CA PRO A 40 -2.32 -7.81 -12.60
C PRO A 40 -2.63 -9.25 -12.21
N GLY A 41 -3.33 -9.40 -11.07
CA GLY A 41 -3.76 -10.72 -10.60
C GLY A 41 -2.66 -11.56 -9.95
N SER A 42 -1.45 -11.06 -9.85
CA SER A 42 -0.35 -11.79 -9.21
C SER A 42 -0.60 -11.91 -7.69
N ARG A 43 -0.06 -12.98 -7.11
CA ARG A 43 -0.09 -13.22 -5.66
C ARG A 43 1.33 -13.47 -5.20
N VAL A 44 1.80 -12.69 -4.25
CA VAL A 44 3.18 -12.75 -3.79
C VAL A 44 3.19 -12.91 -2.27
N LEU A 45 3.91 -13.91 -1.79
CA LEU A 45 4.18 -14.08 -0.38
C LEU A 45 5.63 -13.69 -0.11
N VAL A 46 5.83 -12.72 0.76
CA VAL A 46 7.17 -12.28 1.17
C VAL A 46 7.39 -12.72 2.61
N VAL A 47 8.34 -13.64 2.81
CA VAL A 47 8.69 -14.14 4.13
C VAL A 47 10.12 -13.67 4.43
N GLN A 48 10.22 -12.60 5.23
CA GLN A 48 11.49 -11.97 5.55
C GLN A 48 11.50 -11.49 7.01
N ALA A 49 12.70 -11.35 7.54
CA ALA A 49 12.88 -10.85 8.90
C ALA A 49 12.40 -9.40 9.03
N THR A 50 12.09 -9.00 10.26
CA THR A 50 11.81 -7.61 10.61
C THR A 50 12.99 -6.73 10.16
N GLY A 51 12.70 -5.57 9.59
CA GLY A 51 13.74 -4.67 9.09
C GLY A 51 14.19 -4.93 7.66
N TRP A 52 13.61 -5.93 6.99
CA TRP A 52 13.91 -6.22 5.58
C TRP A 52 13.46 -5.10 4.63
N GLY A 53 12.56 -4.24 5.06
CA GLY A 53 12.04 -3.17 4.20
C GLY A 53 10.82 -3.58 3.38
N LYS A 54 9.93 -4.38 3.96
CA LYS A 54 8.71 -4.83 3.29
C LYS A 54 7.84 -3.65 2.86
N SER A 55 7.76 -2.60 3.66
CA SER A 55 6.94 -1.43 3.33
C SER A 55 7.44 -0.71 2.08
N ALA A 56 8.75 -0.66 1.86
CA ALA A 56 9.29 -0.08 0.63
C ALA A 56 8.78 -0.84 -0.61
N VAL A 57 8.65 -2.16 -0.51
CA VAL A 57 8.14 -2.98 -1.61
C VAL A 57 6.70 -2.59 -1.96
N TYR A 58 5.81 -2.51 -0.97
CA TYR A 58 4.42 -2.19 -1.31
C TYR A 58 4.20 -0.70 -1.62
N TRP A 59 5.04 0.21 -1.10
CA TRP A 59 4.98 1.61 -1.56
C TRP A 59 5.38 1.75 -3.03
N CYS A 60 6.45 1.06 -3.45
CA CYS A 60 6.84 1.04 -4.85
C CYS A 60 5.75 0.42 -5.74
N ALA A 61 5.20 -0.72 -5.32
CA ALA A 61 4.15 -1.38 -6.08
C ALA A 61 2.88 -0.50 -6.18
N THR A 62 2.51 0.18 -5.09
CA THR A 62 1.39 1.11 -5.10
C THR A 62 1.61 2.24 -6.10
N ALA A 63 2.78 2.86 -6.07
CA ALA A 63 3.10 3.94 -7.00
C ALA A 63 3.05 3.48 -8.45
N LEU A 64 3.52 2.27 -8.72
CA LEU A 64 3.49 1.69 -10.07
C LEU A 64 2.05 1.41 -10.53
N HIS A 65 1.22 0.86 -9.67
CA HIS A 65 -0.20 0.63 -9.99
C HIS A 65 -0.93 1.95 -10.25
N ARG A 66 -0.68 2.97 -9.43
CA ARG A 66 -1.31 4.27 -9.63
C ARG A 66 -0.82 4.93 -10.92
N ALA A 67 0.45 4.82 -11.24
CA ALA A 67 0.99 5.35 -12.50
C ALA A 67 0.39 4.66 -13.72
N ALA A 68 -0.03 3.40 -13.58
CA ALA A 68 -0.71 2.66 -14.64
C ALA A 68 -2.21 2.93 -14.70
N GLY A 69 -2.72 3.86 -13.90
CA GLY A 69 -4.15 4.18 -13.86
C GLY A 69 -5.01 3.20 -13.07
N ARG A 70 -4.38 2.34 -12.27
CA ARG A 70 -5.10 1.39 -11.42
C ARG A 70 -5.50 2.04 -10.10
N GLY A 71 -6.33 1.34 -9.34
CA GLY A 71 -6.88 1.85 -8.09
C GLY A 71 -5.90 1.83 -6.92
N PRO A 72 -6.37 2.22 -5.73
CA PRO A 72 -5.52 2.31 -4.54
C PRO A 72 -5.14 0.95 -3.97
N THR A 73 -4.21 0.97 -3.02
CA THR A 73 -3.79 -0.19 -2.26
C THR A 73 -4.53 -0.24 -0.92
N LEU A 74 -5.03 -1.39 -0.55
CA LEU A 74 -5.56 -1.66 0.77
C LEU A 74 -4.53 -2.46 1.56
N VAL A 75 -4.09 -1.93 2.70
CA VAL A 75 -3.16 -2.62 3.60
C VAL A 75 -3.92 -3.02 4.85
N VAL A 76 -3.98 -4.32 5.11
CA VAL A 76 -4.58 -4.86 6.33
C VAL A 76 -3.44 -5.19 7.29
N SER A 77 -3.39 -4.51 8.44
CA SER A 77 -2.32 -4.68 9.41
C SER A 77 -2.88 -4.68 10.83
N PRO A 78 -2.48 -5.63 11.69
CA PRO A 78 -2.91 -5.63 13.09
C PRO A 78 -2.15 -4.64 13.97
N LEU A 79 -1.07 -4.04 13.47
CA LEU A 79 -0.15 -3.23 14.26
C LEU A 79 -0.54 -1.76 14.21
N LEU A 80 -1.53 -1.38 15.03
CA LEU A 80 -2.04 -0.01 15.08
C LEU A 80 -0.96 1.01 15.40
N SER A 81 0.00 0.63 16.26
CA SER A 81 1.09 1.52 16.66
C SER A 81 2.00 1.92 15.48
N LEU A 82 2.06 1.10 14.44
CA LEU A 82 2.89 1.37 13.28
C LEU A 82 2.15 2.11 12.16
N MET A 83 0.81 2.20 12.23
CA MET A 83 0.03 2.80 11.15
C MET A 83 0.38 4.27 10.92
N ARG A 84 0.62 5.03 11.99
CA ARG A 84 1.01 6.44 11.89
C ARG A 84 2.34 6.59 11.14
N ASP A 85 3.33 5.74 11.46
CA ASP A 85 4.62 5.78 10.80
C ASP A 85 4.49 5.37 9.34
N GLN A 86 3.62 4.43 9.03
CA GLN A 86 3.37 3.99 7.66
C GLN A 86 2.71 5.09 6.83
N VAL A 87 1.77 5.84 7.41
CA VAL A 87 1.17 6.99 6.73
C VAL A 87 2.23 8.05 6.43
N ALA A 88 3.10 8.33 7.40
CA ALA A 88 4.18 9.29 7.20
C ALA A 88 5.16 8.83 6.11
N ALA A 89 5.50 7.55 6.09
CA ALA A 89 6.37 6.99 5.05
C ALA A 89 5.72 7.07 3.67
N ALA A 90 4.44 6.74 3.56
CA ALA A 90 3.71 6.85 2.31
C ALA A 90 3.70 8.29 1.80
N ALA A 91 3.47 9.25 2.70
CA ALA A 91 3.49 10.67 2.34
C ALA A 91 4.87 11.10 1.82
N LYS A 92 5.96 10.62 2.42
CA LYS A 92 7.32 10.86 1.91
C LYS A 92 7.48 10.33 0.50
N ALA A 93 6.88 9.20 0.21
CA ALA A 93 6.93 8.59 -1.13
C ALA A 93 6.02 9.28 -2.14
N GLY A 94 5.29 10.32 -1.74
CA GLY A 94 4.35 11.04 -2.60
C GLY A 94 2.98 10.37 -2.71
N LEU A 95 2.66 9.46 -1.79
CA LEU A 95 1.37 8.74 -1.79
C LEU A 95 0.43 9.34 -0.76
N ARG A 96 -0.84 9.42 -1.11
CA ARG A 96 -1.90 9.90 -0.21
C ARG A 96 -2.45 8.70 0.55
N ALA A 97 -2.20 8.65 1.86
CA ALA A 97 -2.57 7.53 2.70
C ALA A 97 -3.47 7.96 3.84
N ALA A 98 -4.38 7.07 4.24
CA ALA A 98 -5.22 7.25 5.41
C ALA A 98 -5.31 5.96 6.19
N THR A 99 -5.54 6.06 7.50
CA THR A 99 -5.76 4.90 8.37
C THR A 99 -7.19 4.84 8.84
N ILE A 100 -7.71 3.64 9.01
CA ILE A 100 -9.03 3.40 9.57
C ILE A 100 -8.87 2.42 10.72
N ASN A 101 -9.10 2.92 11.94
CA ASN A 101 -9.03 2.11 13.16
C ASN A 101 -9.95 2.70 14.23
N SER A 102 -9.95 2.12 15.41
CA SER A 102 -10.87 2.56 16.49
C SER A 102 -10.54 3.94 17.06
N SER A 103 -9.32 4.44 16.82
CA SER A 103 -8.91 5.73 17.40
C SER A 103 -9.27 6.93 16.53
N ASN A 104 -9.70 6.71 15.26
CA ASN A 104 -10.03 7.81 14.35
C ASN A 104 -11.45 7.71 13.77
N VAL A 105 -12.41 7.23 14.54
CA VAL A 105 -13.80 7.05 14.10
C VAL A 105 -14.38 8.32 13.50
N GLY A 106 -14.04 9.49 14.06
CA GLY A 106 -14.53 10.77 13.56
C GLY A 106 -14.10 11.11 12.13
N ASP A 107 -13.04 10.47 11.64
CA ASP A 107 -12.50 10.76 10.30
C ASP A 107 -13.04 9.83 9.22
N TRP A 108 -13.80 8.81 9.59
CA TRP A 108 -14.19 7.75 8.65
C TRP A 108 -15.01 8.25 7.47
N SER A 109 -15.94 9.18 7.71
CA SER A 109 -16.77 9.73 6.63
C SER A 109 -15.94 10.50 5.62
N ALA A 110 -14.95 11.27 6.08
CA ALA A 110 -14.04 11.99 5.20
C ALA A 110 -13.19 11.02 4.38
N ILE A 111 -12.72 9.93 4.99
CA ILE A 111 -11.93 8.91 4.31
C ILE A 111 -12.77 8.21 3.23
N GLU A 112 -14.02 7.88 3.54
CA GLU A 112 -14.92 7.29 2.53
C GLU A 112 -15.16 8.23 1.36
N ALA A 113 -15.35 9.52 1.63
CA ALA A 113 -15.52 10.52 0.57
C ALA A 113 -14.26 10.62 -0.30
N ASP A 114 -13.08 10.58 0.29
CA ASP A 114 -11.82 10.59 -0.44
C ASP A 114 -11.65 9.35 -1.29
N LEU A 115 -12.05 8.18 -0.79
CA LEU A 115 -12.04 6.95 -1.57
C LEU A 115 -12.99 7.04 -2.78
N ALA A 116 -14.18 7.56 -2.57
CA ALA A 116 -15.15 7.72 -3.66
C ALA A 116 -14.65 8.69 -4.72
N ALA A 117 -13.88 9.70 -4.33
CA ALA A 117 -13.29 10.68 -5.24
C ALA A 117 -11.95 10.23 -5.85
N ASP A 118 -11.50 9.01 -5.56
CA ASP A 118 -10.19 8.49 -5.97
C ASP A 118 -9.02 9.39 -5.49
N ALA A 119 -9.19 10.00 -4.33
CA ALA A 119 -8.21 10.92 -3.76
C ALA A 119 -7.21 10.25 -2.83
N LEU A 120 -7.31 8.94 -2.62
CA LEU A 120 -6.38 8.17 -1.79
C LEU A 120 -5.64 7.12 -2.61
N ASP A 121 -4.36 6.95 -2.31
CA ASP A 121 -3.52 5.92 -2.92
C ASP A 121 -3.40 4.69 -2.04
N VAL A 122 -3.49 4.86 -0.72
CA VAL A 122 -3.35 3.79 0.26
C VAL A 122 -4.36 3.96 1.38
N VAL A 123 -5.01 2.86 1.75
CA VAL A 123 -5.84 2.80 2.95
C VAL A 123 -5.29 1.70 3.85
N LEU A 124 -4.93 2.07 5.08
CA LEU A 124 -4.48 1.12 6.09
C LEU A 124 -5.65 0.85 7.05
N VAL A 125 -5.98 -0.41 7.23
CA VAL A 125 -7.14 -0.80 8.04
C VAL A 125 -6.74 -1.94 8.98
N SER A 126 -7.29 -1.93 10.20
CA SER A 126 -7.11 -3.04 11.12
C SER A 126 -8.03 -4.20 10.75
N PRO A 127 -7.63 -5.45 11.02
CA PRO A 127 -8.47 -6.61 10.71
C PRO A 127 -9.83 -6.57 11.38
N GLU A 128 -9.91 -6.06 12.62
CA GLU A 128 -11.17 -5.97 13.35
C GLU A 128 -12.16 -5.04 12.65
N ARG A 129 -11.67 -3.94 12.08
CA ARG A 129 -12.52 -3.00 11.36
C ARG A 129 -13.02 -3.58 10.05
N LEU A 130 -12.13 -4.29 9.36
CA LEU A 130 -12.50 -4.95 8.11
C LEU A 130 -13.54 -6.06 8.34
N ALA A 131 -13.43 -6.75 9.47
CA ALA A 131 -14.36 -7.82 9.85
C ALA A 131 -15.72 -7.30 10.31
N ASN A 132 -15.85 -6.01 10.65
CA ASN A 132 -17.13 -5.42 11.01
C ASN A 132 -18.05 -5.40 9.79
N PRO A 133 -19.23 -6.07 9.82
CA PRO A 133 -20.05 -6.24 8.62
C PRO A 133 -20.46 -4.92 7.95
N GLY A 134 -20.87 -3.93 8.74
CA GLY A 134 -21.30 -2.66 8.17
C GLY A 134 -20.14 -1.87 7.59
N PHE A 135 -19.05 -1.79 8.34
CA PHE A 135 -17.87 -1.03 7.93
C PHE A 135 -17.12 -1.69 6.79
N GLY A 136 -16.85 -3.01 6.92
CA GLY A 136 -16.14 -3.75 5.87
C GLY A 136 -16.85 -3.68 4.53
N ALA A 137 -18.18 -3.83 4.53
CA ALA A 137 -18.97 -3.73 3.32
C ALA A 137 -18.85 -2.34 2.68
N ARG A 138 -18.88 -1.27 3.49
CA ARG A 138 -18.78 0.11 2.98
C ARG A 138 -17.44 0.37 2.31
N VAL A 139 -16.35 -0.02 2.96
CA VAL A 139 -15.00 0.17 2.40
C VAL A 139 -14.83 -0.66 1.15
N LEU A 140 -15.23 -1.93 1.19
CA LEU A 140 -15.11 -2.82 0.03
C LEU A 140 -15.96 -2.34 -1.14
N GLN A 141 -17.10 -1.73 -0.88
CA GLN A 141 -17.95 -1.16 -1.92
C GLN A 141 -17.22 -0.06 -2.70
N HIS A 142 -16.46 0.80 -2.01
CA HIS A 142 -15.68 1.84 -2.67
C HIS A 142 -14.48 1.30 -3.43
N LEU A 143 -13.99 0.12 -3.07
CA LEU A 143 -12.80 -0.48 -3.67
C LEU A 143 -13.13 -1.56 -4.70
N ALA A 144 -14.36 -2.03 -4.75
CA ALA A 144 -14.77 -3.13 -5.64
C ALA A 144 -14.49 -2.76 -7.10
N GLY A 145 -13.76 -3.62 -7.78
CA GLY A 145 -13.39 -3.43 -9.18
C GLY A 145 -12.33 -2.38 -9.45
N ARG A 146 -11.84 -1.70 -8.40
CA ARG A 146 -10.84 -0.63 -8.57
C ARG A 146 -9.54 -0.88 -7.82
N LEU A 147 -9.51 -1.86 -6.91
CA LEU A 147 -8.35 -2.10 -6.07
C LEU A 147 -7.13 -2.48 -6.91
N GLY A 148 -6.04 -1.73 -6.77
CA GLY A 148 -4.81 -2.02 -7.47
C GLY A 148 -3.97 -3.10 -6.80
N LEU A 149 -3.95 -3.10 -5.46
CA LEU A 149 -3.13 -4.02 -4.68
C LEU A 149 -3.77 -4.27 -3.32
N LEU A 150 -3.73 -5.51 -2.87
CA LEU A 150 -4.12 -5.89 -1.51
C LEU A 150 -2.88 -6.40 -0.78
N VAL A 151 -2.58 -5.80 0.36
CA VAL A 151 -1.47 -6.20 1.22
C VAL A 151 -2.02 -6.71 2.54
N ILE A 152 -1.66 -7.93 2.91
CA ILE A 152 -1.94 -8.49 4.23
C ILE A 152 -0.63 -8.55 4.98
N ASP A 153 -0.42 -7.60 5.89
CA ASP A 153 0.79 -7.57 6.71
C ASP A 153 0.61 -8.44 7.94
N GLU A 154 1.68 -9.06 8.42
CA GLU A 154 1.64 -10.00 9.54
C GLU A 154 0.69 -11.18 9.28
N ALA A 155 0.75 -11.74 8.07
CA ALA A 155 -0.17 -12.81 7.65
C ALA A 155 -0.05 -14.09 8.47
N HIS A 156 1.03 -14.22 9.23
CA HIS A 156 1.26 -15.37 10.13
C HIS A 156 0.54 -15.22 11.48
N ALA A 157 0.04 -14.06 11.79
CA ALA A 157 -0.56 -13.77 13.10
C ALA A 157 -1.99 -14.30 13.23
#